data_7c91a7d88fd4b4985e9f7792b2fda902
#
_entry.id   7c91a7d88fd4b4985e9f7792b2fda902
#
_cell.length_a   1.000
_cell.length_b   1.000
_cell.length_c   1.000
_cell.angle_alpha   90.00
_cell.angle_beta   90.00
_cell.angle_gamma   90.00
#
_symmetry.space_group_name_H-M   'P 1'
#
loop_
_entity.id
_entity.type
_entity.pdbx_description
1 polymer ?
#
loop_
_entity_poly.entity_id
_entity_poly.type
_entity_poly.pdbx_seq_one_letter_code
_entity_poly.pdbx_strand_id
1 'polypeptide(L)'
;MRIAVTGVPGTGKSTLCRGLADSGFRVLDLNEISSELGCTQEELVDVDCLREKLTSEGTVVMDSHYSHLMDPFCIIYMECAEDELVSRLLERGYSQSKIQGNLDSLLSGDIFYQCLQVVPANRILRINTQIGDQGKNLKEAHAFIEGMQVKFHGR
;
A
#
# COMPACT_ATOMS: atom_id res chain seq x y z
N MET A 1 -9.78 2.03 -12.55
CA MET A 1 -9.19 0.86 -11.82
C MET A 1 -8.48 1.35 -10.57
N ARG A 2 -8.77 0.78 -9.42
CA ARG A 2 -8.08 1.07 -8.16
C ARG A 2 -6.98 0.04 -7.91
N ILE A 3 -5.79 0.52 -7.55
CA ILE A 3 -4.62 -0.29 -7.23
C ILE A 3 -4.24 0.06 -5.79
N ALA A 4 -4.19 -0.92 -4.91
CA ALA A 4 -3.72 -0.71 -3.54
C ALA A 4 -2.22 -0.99 -3.45
N VAL A 5 -1.47 -0.05 -2.88
CA VAL A 5 -0.10 -0.29 -2.40
C VAL A 5 -0.20 -0.32 -0.89
N THR A 6 -0.01 -1.49 -0.30
CA THR A 6 -0.25 -1.75 1.12
C THR A 6 0.91 -2.51 1.78
N GLY A 7 0.91 -2.57 3.07
CA GLY A 7 1.94 -3.18 3.89
C GLY A 7 2.15 -2.40 5.17
N VAL A 8 2.91 -2.97 6.09
CA VAL A 8 3.24 -2.34 7.37
C VAL A 8 3.99 -1.01 7.14
N PRO A 9 3.81 0.03 7.97
CA PRO A 9 4.63 1.24 7.91
C PRO A 9 6.14 0.92 7.90
N GLY A 10 6.90 1.60 7.06
CA GLY A 10 8.35 1.38 6.92
C GLY A 10 8.76 0.37 5.85
N THR A 11 7.85 -0.23 5.14
CA THR A 11 8.15 -1.24 4.10
C THR A 11 8.47 -0.64 2.72
N GLY A 12 8.43 0.67 2.57
CA GLY A 12 8.83 1.33 1.32
C GLY A 12 7.66 1.72 0.39
N LYS A 13 6.41 1.72 0.88
CA LYS A 13 5.24 2.10 0.10
C LYS A 13 5.36 3.48 -0.54
N SER A 14 5.72 4.50 0.24
CA SER A 14 5.81 5.89 -0.24
C SER A 14 6.89 6.06 -1.30
N THR A 15 8.00 5.34 -1.19
CA THR A 15 9.06 5.35 -2.20
C THR A 15 8.58 4.76 -3.52
N LEU A 16 7.89 3.63 -3.48
CA LEU A 16 7.31 3.01 -4.67
C LEU A 16 6.24 3.91 -5.29
N CYS A 17 5.35 4.46 -4.48
CA CYS A 17 4.28 5.34 -4.94
C CYS A 17 4.80 6.62 -5.58
N ARG A 18 5.89 7.18 -5.05
CA ARG A 18 6.57 8.33 -5.66
C ARG A 18 7.12 7.97 -7.04
N GLY A 19 7.76 6.82 -7.19
CA GLY A 19 8.23 6.32 -8.49
C GLY A 19 7.10 6.10 -9.49
N LEU A 20 5.97 5.58 -9.03
CA LEU A 20 4.78 5.41 -9.86
C LEU A 20 4.18 6.77 -10.29
N ALA A 21 4.14 7.75 -9.38
CA ALA A 21 3.71 9.11 -9.71
C ALA A 21 4.61 9.76 -10.75
N ASP A 22 5.93 9.62 -10.62
CA ASP A 22 6.91 10.11 -11.59
C ASP A 22 6.75 9.43 -12.96
N SER A 23 6.23 8.22 -12.98
CA SER A 23 5.91 7.46 -14.21
C SER A 23 4.54 7.81 -14.82
N GLY A 24 3.81 8.75 -14.22
CA GLY A 24 2.54 9.26 -14.74
C GLY A 24 1.28 8.67 -14.11
N PHE A 25 1.38 7.79 -13.11
CA PHE A 25 0.22 7.30 -12.38
C PHE A 25 -0.30 8.34 -11.39
N ARG A 26 -1.62 8.44 -11.28
CA ARG A 26 -2.25 9.25 -10.23
C ARG A 26 -2.17 8.49 -8.91
N VAL A 27 -1.48 9.07 -7.92
CA VAL A 27 -1.34 8.50 -6.57
C VAL A 27 -2.22 9.26 -5.60
N LEU A 28 -2.96 8.52 -4.78
CA LEU A 28 -3.81 9.05 -3.72
C LEU A 28 -3.19 8.68 -2.37
N ASP A 29 -2.76 9.69 -1.61
CA ASP A 29 -2.40 9.52 -0.20
C ASP A 29 -3.69 9.42 0.61
N LEU A 30 -4.03 8.21 1.08
CA LEU A 30 -5.30 7.98 1.75
C LEU A 30 -5.39 8.66 3.12
N ASN A 31 -4.27 8.91 3.78
CA ASN A 31 -4.28 9.64 5.06
C ASN A 31 -4.66 11.11 4.85
N GLU A 32 -4.12 11.75 3.82
CA GLU A 32 -4.52 13.11 3.44
C GLU A 32 -6.01 13.16 3.05
N ILE A 33 -6.43 12.26 2.18
CA ILE A 33 -7.81 12.21 1.68
C ILE A 33 -8.80 11.92 2.82
N SER A 34 -8.45 11.04 3.76
CA SER A 34 -9.32 10.76 4.91
C SER A 34 -9.55 11.98 5.78
N SER A 35 -8.54 12.82 5.97
CA SER A 35 -8.66 14.09 6.68
C SER A 35 -9.55 15.08 5.92
N GLU A 36 -9.35 15.22 4.63
CA GLU A 36 -10.14 16.10 3.76
C GLU A 36 -11.62 15.70 3.72
N LEU A 37 -11.91 14.40 3.74
CA LEU A 37 -13.28 13.86 3.71
C LEU A 37 -13.93 13.78 5.11
N GLY A 38 -13.23 14.17 6.18
CA GLY A 38 -13.76 14.11 7.53
C GLY A 38 -13.86 12.71 8.11
N CYS A 39 -13.03 11.78 7.64
CA CYS A 39 -12.99 10.37 8.07
C CYS A 39 -11.85 10.09 9.07
N THR A 40 -11.29 11.11 9.70
CA THR A 40 -10.23 10.96 10.69
C THR A 40 -10.67 11.53 12.02
N GLN A 41 -10.52 10.75 13.10
CA GLN A 41 -10.72 11.17 14.48
C GLN A 41 -9.48 10.84 15.29
N GLU A 42 -8.93 11.83 16.02
CA GLU A 42 -7.76 11.62 16.89
C GLU A 42 -6.61 10.84 16.22
N GLU A 43 -6.27 11.20 14.99
CA GLU A 43 -5.25 10.54 14.15
C GLU A 43 -5.63 9.12 13.67
N LEU A 44 -6.80 8.61 14.01
CA LEU A 44 -7.31 7.34 13.54
C LEU A 44 -8.20 7.52 12.32
N VAL A 45 -7.99 6.72 11.30
CA VAL A 45 -8.82 6.71 10.09
C VAL A 45 -9.99 5.75 10.25
N ASP A 46 -11.19 6.28 10.02
CA ASP A 46 -12.39 5.47 9.88
C ASP A 46 -12.44 4.91 8.45
N VAL A 47 -12.03 3.66 8.31
CA VAL A 47 -11.92 2.97 7.03
C VAL A 47 -13.28 2.83 6.34
N ASP A 48 -14.34 2.57 7.07
CA ASP A 48 -15.68 2.44 6.50
C ASP A 48 -16.20 3.78 5.98
N CYS A 49 -16.00 4.85 6.73
CA CYS A 49 -16.28 6.22 6.30
C CYS A 49 -15.54 6.55 5.00
N LEU A 50 -14.24 6.26 4.95
CA LEU A 50 -13.42 6.53 3.77
C LEU A 50 -13.87 5.69 2.57
N ARG A 51 -14.19 4.42 2.78
CA ARG A 51 -14.69 3.55 1.69
C ARG A 51 -15.97 4.08 1.06
N GLU A 52 -16.89 4.60 1.88
CA GLU A 52 -18.14 5.18 1.40
C GLU A 52 -17.94 6.48 0.63
N LYS A 53 -17.03 7.33 1.11
CA LYS A 53 -16.82 8.69 0.56
C LYS A 53 -15.80 8.77 -0.56
N LEU A 54 -14.89 7.80 -0.67
CA LEU A 54 -13.83 7.82 -1.67
C LEU A 54 -14.39 7.61 -3.08
N THR A 55 -14.24 8.62 -3.91
CA THR A 55 -14.54 8.55 -5.33
C THR A 55 -13.25 8.65 -6.14
N SER A 56 -13.14 7.88 -7.21
CA SER A 56 -11.98 7.93 -8.09
C SER A 56 -12.38 7.61 -9.52
N GLU A 57 -11.84 8.36 -10.45
CA GLU A 57 -12.00 8.14 -11.88
C GLU A 57 -10.69 7.65 -12.50
N GLY A 58 -10.79 6.82 -13.54
CA GLY A 58 -9.64 6.27 -14.23
C GLY A 58 -8.85 5.25 -13.39
N THR A 59 -7.54 5.18 -13.64
CA THR A 59 -6.62 4.34 -12.89
C THR A 59 -5.95 5.15 -11.80
N VAL A 60 -6.06 4.71 -10.55
CA VAL A 60 -5.46 5.36 -9.39
C VAL A 60 -4.71 4.36 -8.52
N VAL A 61 -3.59 4.81 -7.95
CA VAL A 61 -2.80 4.09 -6.97
C VAL A 61 -3.12 4.66 -5.59
N MET A 62 -3.51 3.80 -4.66
CA MET A 62 -3.85 4.20 -3.29
C MET A 62 -2.73 3.80 -2.33
N ASP A 63 -2.16 4.79 -1.65
CA ASP A 63 -1.04 4.61 -0.72
C ASP A 63 -1.52 4.67 0.73
N SER A 64 -1.51 3.56 1.42
CA SER A 64 -1.65 3.45 2.88
C SER A 64 -1.49 2.00 3.33
N HIS A 65 -1.33 1.78 4.64
CA HIS A 65 -1.29 0.43 5.23
C HIS A 65 -2.68 -0.25 5.29
N TYR A 66 -3.75 0.45 4.89
CA TYR A 66 -5.13 -0.07 4.81
C TYR A 66 -5.74 0.07 3.41
N SER A 67 -4.95 0.45 2.40
CA SER A 67 -5.46 0.67 1.03
C SER A 67 -6.10 -0.57 0.41
N HIS A 68 -5.69 -1.77 0.84
CA HIS A 68 -6.31 -3.03 0.43
C HIS A 68 -7.79 -3.16 0.86
N LEU A 69 -8.26 -2.33 1.79
CA LEU A 69 -9.65 -2.30 2.24
C LEU A 69 -10.53 -1.32 1.46
N MET A 70 -9.97 -0.64 0.45
CA MET A 70 -10.66 0.37 -0.38
C MET A 70 -11.16 -0.18 -1.72
N ASP A 71 -11.61 -1.42 -1.74
CA ASP A 71 -12.15 -2.10 -2.94
C ASP A 71 -11.22 -2.03 -4.15
N PRO A 72 -9.94 -2.45 -4.02
CA PRO A 72 -9.01 -2.45 -5.14
C PRO A 72 -9.32 -3.56 -6.15
N PHE A 73 -8.94 -3.33 -7.41
CA PHE A 73 -8.92 -4.40 -8.41
C PHE A 73 -7.71 -5.31 -8.25
N CYS A 74 -6.56 -4.72 -7.90
CA CYS A 74 -5.32 -5.44 -7.63
C CYS A 74 -4.53 -4.77 -6.52
N ILE A 75 -3.59 -5.52 -5.95
CA ILE A 75 -2.83 -5.13 -4.77
C ILE A 75 -1.34 -5.34 -5.02
N ILE A 76 -0.54 -4.36 -4.62
CA ILE A 76 0.91 -4.49 -4.44
C ILE A 76 1.16 -4.51 -2.94
N TYR A 77 1.55 -5.68 -2.43
CA TYR A 77 1.88 -5.88 -1.03
C TYR A 77 3.38 -5.71 -0.81
N MET A 78 3.74 -4.77 0.06
CA MET A 78 5.12 -4.43 0.36
C MET A 78 5.56 -5.09 1.66
N GLU A 79 6.72 -5.73 1.63
CA GLU A 79 7.37 -6.31 2.81
C GLU A 79 8.87 -6.03 2.76
N CYS A 80 9.55 -6.18 3.89
CA CYS A 80 10.99 -6.08 4.00
C CYS A 80 11.51 -6.99 5.11
N ALA A 81 12.84 -7.13 5.22
CA ALA A 81 13.46 -7.87 6.32
C ALA A 81 13.18 -7.19 7.67
N GLU A 82 13.12 -7.99 8.74
CA GLU A 82 12.80 -7.52 10.10
C GLU A 82 13.75 -6.44 10.60
N ASP A 83 15.06 -6.65 10.42
CA ASP A 83 16.10 -5.72 10.83
C ASP A 83 16.03 -4.39 10.06
N GLU A 84 15.69 -4.44 8.78
CA GLU A 84 15.45 -3.24 7.99
C GLU A 84 14.22 -2.47 8.47
N LEU A 85 13.13 -3.17 8.80
CA LEU A 85 11.94 -2.53 9.33
C LEU A 85 12.24 -1.79 10.63
N VAL A 86 12.90 -2.47 11.57
CA VAL A 86 13.30 -1.87 12.85
C VAL A 86 14.17 -0.63 12.63
N SER A 87 15.17 -0.72 11.77
CA SER A 87 16.06 0.41 11.46
C SER A 87 15.32 1.61 10.88
N ARG A 88 14.43 1.38 9.90
CA ARG A 88 13.64 2.45 9.28
C ARG A 88 12.68 3.12 10.25
N LEU A 89 12.03 2.35 11.12
CA LEU A 89 11.10 2.90 12.11
C LEU A 89 11.81 3.65 13.23
N LEU A 90 13.01 3.21 13.63
CA LEU A 90 13.88 3.97 14.56
C LEU A 90 14.27 5.32 13.97
N GLU A 91 14.67 5.38 12.70
CA GLU A 91 15.00 6.63 12.01
C GLU A 91 13.81 7.59 11.94
N ARG A 92 12.58 7.08 11.86
CA ARG A 92 11.35 7.88 11.88
C ARG A 92 10.95 8.35 13.28
N GLY A 93 11.69 7.95 14.32
CA GLY A 93 11.40 8.31 15.69
C GLY A 93 10.23 7.57 16.33
N TYR A 94 9.85 6.40 15.79
CA TYR A 94 8.79 5.59 16.37
C TYR A 94 9.19 5.07 17.75
N SER A 95 8.23 5.01 18.68
CA SER A 95 8.42 4.41 19.98
C SER A 95 8.68 2.91 19.88
N GLN A 96 9.36 2.35 20.89
CA GLN A 96 9.64 0.91 20.95
C GLN A 96 8.37 0.06 20.87
N SER A 97 7.30 0.51 21.50
CA SER A 97 5.98 -0.12 21.46
C SER A 97 5.39 -0.15 20.04
N LYS A 98 5.48 0.97 19.30
CA LYS A 98 5.01 1.06 17.91
C LYS A 98 5.86 0.20 16.97
N ILE A 99 7.18 0.16 17.17
CA ILE A 99 8.07 -0.68 16.39
C ILE A 99 7.72 -2.16 16.59
N GLN A 100 7.52 -2.58 17.83
CA GLN A 100 7.17 -3.97 18.14
C GLN A 100 5.82 -4.35 17.52
N GLY A 101 4.81 -3.49 17.61
CA GLY A 101 3.49 -3.73 17.00
C GLY A 101 3.57 -3.87 15.49
N ASN A 102 4.35 -3.04 14.82
CA ASN A 102 4.55 -3.14 13.36
C ASN A 102 5.36 -4.39 12.98
N LEU A 103 6.35 -4.76 13.78
CA LEU A 103 7.12 -5.98 13.56
C LEU A 103 6.25 -7.23 13.71
N ASP A 104 5.40 -7.27 14.74
CA ASP A 104 4.46 -8.38 14.95
C ASP A 104 3.48 -8.51 13.77
N SER A 105 2.98 -7.40 13.23
CA SER A 105 2.12 -7.38 12.05
C SER A 105 2.84 -7.89 10.80
N LEU A 106 4.10 -7.50 10.60
CA LEU A 106 4.92 -8.01 9.49
C LEU A 106 5.13 -9.52 9.60
N LEU A 107 5.48 -10.01 10.78
CA LEU A 107 5.78 -11.43 11.03
C LEU A 107 4.55 -12.32 10.97
N SER A 108 3.41 -11.85 11.47
CA SER A 108 2.15 -12.60 11.39
C SER A 108 1.58 -12.66 9.97
N GLY A 109 1.94 -11.68 9.12
CA GLY A 109 1.39 -11.57 7.77
C GLY A 109 -0.10 -11.22 7.73
N ASP A 110 -0.63 -10.59 8.77
CA ASP A 110 -2.06 -10.29 8.90
C ASP A 110 -2.58 -9.42 7.74
N ILE A 111 -1.83 -8.40 7.33
CA ILE A 111 -2.21 -7.57 6.17
C ILE A 111 -2.23 -8.40 4.89
N PHE A 112 -1.25 -9.27 4.68
CA PHE A 112 -1.21 -10.13 3.50
C PHE A 112 -2.40 -11.10 3.47
N TYR A 113 -2.77 -11.68 4.61
CA TYR A 113 -3.95 -12.53 4.70
C TYR A 113 -5.24 -11.76 4.40
N GLN A 114 -5.34 -10.51 4.85
CA GLN A 114 -6.45 -9.63 4.48
C GLN A 114 -6.50 -9.37 2.97
N CYS A 115 -5.34 -9.17 2.34
CA CYS A 115 -5.26 -9.00 0.87
C CYS A 115 -5.84 -10.20 0.12
N LEU A 116 -5.54 -11.43 0.59
CA LEU A 116 -6.05 -12.67 -0.01
C LEU A 116 -7.58 -12.82 0.13
N GLN A 117 -8.18 -12.16 1.12
CA GLN A 117 -9.63 -12.15 1.31
C GLN A 117 -10.33 -11.14 0.40
N VAL A 118 -9.62 -10.13 -0.07
CA VAL A 118 -10.17 -9.01 -0.85
C VAL A 118 -10.09 -9.28 -2.36
N VAL A 119 -8.97 -9.80 -2.83
CA VAL A 119 -8.76 -10.11 -4.25
C VAL A 119 -8.16 -11.50 -4.44
N PRO A 120 -8.34 -12.14 -5.60
CA PRO A 120 -7.67 -13.40 -5.93
C PRO A 120 -6.14 -13.25 -5.91
N ALA A 121 -5.44 -14.32 -5.55
CA ALA A 121 -3.97 -14.31 -5.44
C ALA A 121 -3.26 -13.85 -6.73
N ASN A 122 -3.83 -14.13 -7.90
CA ASN A 122 -3.26 -13.69 -9.19
C ASN A 122 -3.44 -12.18 -9.47
N ARG A 123 -4.04 -11.44 -8.55
CA ARG A 123 -4.13 -9.97 -8.56
C ARG A 123 -3.32 -9.34 -7.42
N ILE A 124 -2.42 -10.09 -6.81
CA ILE A 124 -1.52 -9.60 -5.76
C ILE A 124 -0.08 -9.77 -6.24
N LEU A 125 0.67 -8.67 -6.23
CA LEU A 125 2.13 -8.67 -6.39
C LEU A 125 2.77 -8.47 -5.01
N ARG A 126 3.66 -9.38 -4.61
CA ARG A 126 4.49 -9.20 -3.41
C ARG A 126 5.83 -8.60 -3.80
N ILE A 127 6.20 -7.51 -3.14
CA ILE A 127 7.50 -6.88 -3.30
C ILE A 127 8.21 -6.88 -1.95
N ASN A 128 9.37 -7.55 -1.90
CA ASN A 128 10.28 -7.46 -0.77
C ASN A 128 11.30 -6.36 -1.06
N THR A 129 11.23 -5.25 -0.30
CA THR A 129 12.11 -4.12 -0.51
C THR A 129 13.44 -4.33 0.20
N GLN A 130 14.51 -4.43 -0.57
CA GLN A 130 15.89 -4.46 -0.09
C GLN A 130 16.60 -3.16 -0.48
N ILE A 131 17.68 -2.83 0.23
CA ILE A 131 18.49 -1.66 -0.10
C ILE A 131 19.05 -1.81 -1.53
N GLY A 132 18.85 -0.79 -2.36
CA GLY A 132 19.35 -0.75 -3.73
C GLY A 132 18.45 -1.33 -4.82
N ASP A 133 17.35 -1.99 -4.46
CA ASP A 133 16.43 -2.63 -5.42
C ASP A 133 15.23 -1.76 -5.85
N GLN A 134 15.25 -0.48 -5.55
CA GLN A 134 14.14 0.44 -5.84
C GLN A 134 13.77 0.50 -7.34
N GLY A 135 14.75 0.54 -8.22
CA GLY A 135 14.52 0.56 -9.66
C GLY A 135 13.90 -0.73 -10.19
N LYS A 136 14.32 -1.88 -9.66
CA LYS A 136 13.76 -3.19 -9.98
C LYS A 136 12.31 -3.28 -9.48
N ASN A 137 12.06 -2.86 -8.25
CA ASN A 137 10.73 -2.88 -7.65
C ASN A 137 9.75 -2.02 -8.44
N LEU A 138 10.18 -0.83 -8.88
CA LEU A 138 9.38 0.05 -9.72
C LEU A 138 9.03 -0.60 -11.07
N LYS A 139 10.00 -1.25 -11.70
CA LYS A 139 9.77 -1.96 -12.98
C LYS A 139 8.77 -3.11 -12.82
N GLU A 140 8.90 -3.91 -11.76
CA GLU A 140 7.98 -5.01 -11.46
C GLU A 140 6.56 -4.48 -11.21
N ALA A 141 6.43 -3.42 -10.42
CA ALA A 141 5.15 -2.79 -10.15
C ALA A 141 4.50 -2.26 -11.41
N HIS A 142 5.27 -1.57 -12.26
CA HIS A 142 4.79 -1.02 -13.52
C HIS A 142 4.27 -2.11 -14.45
N ALA A 143 5.06 -3.16 -14.68
CA ALA A 143 4.67 -4.30 -15.52
C ALA A 143 3.41 -5.02 -14.97
N PHE A 144 3.33 -5.17 -13.66
CA PHE A 144 2.15 -5.74 -13.02
C PHE A 144 0.90 -4.88 -13.25
N ILE A 145 0.99 -3.57 -13.07
CA ILE A 145 -0.12 -2.65 -13.29
C ILE A 145 -0.60 -2.69 -14.74
N GLU A 146 0.32 -2.68 -15.71
CA GLU A 146 -0.02 -2.79 -17.12
C GLU A 146 -0.79 -4.07 -17.43
N GLY A 147 -0.32 -5.20 -16.90
CA GLY A 147 -1.01 -6.48 -17.04
C GLY A 147 -2.40 -6.49 -16.40
N MET A 148 -2.57 -5.81 -15.27
CA MET A 148 -3.85 -5.68 -14.60
C MET A 148 -4.81 -4.74 -15.34
N GLN A 149 -4.30 -3.68 -15.98
CA GLN A 149 -5.13 -2.80 -16.83
C GLN A 149 -5.74 -3.56 -17.99
N VAL A 150 -4.98 -4.42 -18.64
CA VAL A 150 -5.49 -5.29 -19.73
C VAL A 150 -6.62 -6.20 -19.21
N LYS A 151 -6.45 -6.82 -18.04
CA LYS A 151 -7.48 -7.66 -17.43
C LYS A 151 -8.72 -6.87 -17.02
N PHE A 152 -8.52 -5.66 -16.50
CA PHE A 152 -9.61 -4.78 -16.05
C PHE A 152 -10.47 -4.34 -17.24
N HIS A 153 -9.86 -3.93 -18.35
CA HIS A 153 -10.56 -3.47 -19.54
C HIS A 153 -11.12 -4.59 -20.42
N GLY A 154 -10.62 -5.81 -20.27
CA GLY A 154 -11.10 -7.00 -20.97
C GLY A 154 -12.34 -7.68 -20.36
N ARG A 155 -12.95 -7.05 -19.37
CA ARG A 155 -14.17 -7.56 -18.70
C ARG A 155 -15.43 -7.38 -19.52
#